data_6a4e9ac5e36c3488ae92b2ba2c1c0a60
#
_entry.id   6a4e9ac5e36c3488ae92b2ba2c1c0a60
#
_cell.length_a   1.000
_cell.length_b   1.000
_cell.length_c   1.000
_cell.angle_alpha   90.00
_cell.angle_beta   90.00
_cell.angle_gamma   90.00
#
_symmetry.space_group_name_H-M   'P 1'
#
loop_
_entity.id
_entity.type
_entity.pdbx_description
1 polymer ?
#
loop_
_entity_poly.entity_id
_entity_poly.type
_entity_poly.pdbx_seq_one_letter_code
_entity_poly.pdbx_strand_id
1 'polypeptide(L)'
;MARGRGGRLTRSSAARVLLVATGVLAFVVRIGPVVVAGMLRGAMSYDEGVHLQVAQRLLAGHVTYRDVLFVHPPGIVLAQVPIAWLGQLVGEPSALAVSRCLAAGIGALTAVLVARLLLPRGLLAAGIGGAVAALFGPAVAADRVALLEGALSLGLVVALSALAAVERRGPAQPVSEAPALATVAVAPTPAVTSTLSARSRRALVVGGAAIGLAAAVKVWALVDVLLLVAIVAVRYGRSAVWRWAAGCAAALVVVVGPFALLAPASMWHDVVVAQLHRPRPGGASLDAIVVGVMALVAGGLLVALVRLLRRFQTSPHRWPEPVWWLVIGTAHFAALVVAPSHYLHYDAFVTVPLALVLGAVAGWGARRIVGRAAGIRLGAGIAAVLVTLVWTLPALSPGAAVSATVLDREEHGCVWVREVQFLIVADLSRRQIERGCPGQPDLFGLTMATYAEPDPAAALAALDRELAQQLAVSDVAFLRADDPRQDLGPVARRYLARHFVAGPTTGSVQAWRRTDPVGSLG
;
A
#
# COMPACT_ATOMS: atom_id res chain seq x y z
N MET A 1 36.44 -20.41 -29.95
CA MET A 1 35.94 -19.16 -29.34
C MET A 1 34.49 -18.75 -29.69
N ALA A 2 33.67 -19.54 -30.40
CA ALA A 2 32.31 -19.16 -30.85
C ALA A 2 31.14 -19.48 -29.88
N ARG A 3 31.35 -20.29 -28.83
CA ARG A 3 30.28 -20.68 -27.88
C ARG A 3 29.83 -19.59 -26.85
N GLY A 4 30.54 -18.48 -26.76
CA GLY A 4 30.25 -17.46 -25.71
C GLY A 4 29.19 -16.41 -26.08
N ARG A 5 28.94 -16.14 -27.36
CA ARG A 5 27.98 -15.08 -27.76
C ARG A 5 26.54 -15.57 -27.85
N GLY A 6 26.28 -16.77 -28.33
CA GLY A 6 24.92 -17.33 -28.42
C GLY A 6 24.27 -17.55 -27.07
N GLY A 7 25.03 -18.02 -26.07
CA GLY A 7 24.49 -18.25 -24.70
C GLY A 7 24.17 -16.98 -23.92
N ARG A 8 24.76 -15.83 -24.21
CA ARG A 8 24.43 -14.54 -23.58
C ARG A 8 23.18 -13.91 -24.17
N LEU A 9 22.98 -14.03 -25.49
CA LEU A 9 21.78 -13.51 -26.17
C LEU A 9 20.53 -14.27 -25.75
N THR A 10 20.59 -15.59 -25.62
CA THR A 10 19.46 -16.42 -25.15
C THR A 10 19.08 -16.14 -23.69
N ARG A 11 20.05 -15.97 -22.79
CA ARG A 11 19.81 -15.59 -21.40
C ARG A 11 19.19 -14.21 -21.26
N SER A 12 19.60 -13.23 -22.05
CA SER A 12 19.03 -11.88 -22.08
C SER A 12 17.58 -11.90 -22.58
N SER A 13 17.27 -12.73 -23.58
CA SER A 13 15.91 -12.89 -24.10
C SER A 13 15.00 -13.58 -23.08
N ALA A 14 15.45 -14.67 -22.45
CA ALA A 14 14.69 -15.37 -21.41
C ALA A 14 14.38 -14.46 -20.20
N ALA A 15 15.34 -13.63 -19.78
CA ALA A 15 15.11 -12.66 -18.70
C ALA A 15 14.05 -11.61 -19.07
N ARG A 16 14.08 -11.10 -20.31
CA ARG A 16 13.05 -10.15 -20.79
C ARG A 16 11.68 -10.79 -20.85
N VAL A 17 11.56 -11.99 -21.40
CA VAL A 17 10.29 -12.74 -21.44
C VAL A 17 9.75 -12.98 -20.03
N LEU A 18 10.60 -13.39 -19.09
CA LEU A 18 10.19 -13.58 -17.69
C LEU A 18 9.63 -12.29 -17.07
N LEU A 19 10.30 -11.15 -17.25
CA LEU A 19 9.84 -9.87 -16.68
C LEU A 19 8.50 -9.43 -17.28
N VAL A 20 8.35 -9.55 -18.60
CA VAL A 20 7.08 -9.24 -19.28
C VAL A 20 5.97 -10.16 -18.80
N ALA A 21 6.22 -11.49 -18.77
CA ALA A 21 5.25 -12.47 -18.30
C ALA A 21 4.83 -12.21 -16.84
N THR A 22 5.79 -11.84 -15.97
CA THR A 22 5.50 -11.47 -14.59
C THR A 22 4.59 -10.23 -14.51
N GLY A 23 4.86 -9.20 -15.30
CA GLY A 23 4.06 -7.98 -15.33
C GLY A 23 2.63 -8.23 -15.84
N VAL A 24 2.52 -8.97 -16.97
CA VAL A 24 1.21 -9.35 -17.53
C VAL A 24 0.42 -10.21 -16.55
N LEU A 25 1.02 -11.24 -15.96
CA LEU A 25 0.37 -12.09 -14.96
C LEU A 25 -0.13 -11.25 -13.78
N ALA A 26 0.74 -10.40 -13.21
CA ALA A 26 0.39 -9.57 -12.06
C ALA A 26 -0.76 -8.61 -12.36
N PHE A 27 -0.79 -8.01 -13.54
CA PHE A 27 -1.87 -7.11 -13.97
C PHE A 27 -3.17 -7.87 -14.20
N VAL A 28 -3.13 -8.98 -14.95
CA VAL A 28 -4.31 -9.77 -15.30
C VAL A 28 -4.98 -10.37 -14.07
N VAL A 29 -4.21 -10.89 -13.10
CA VAL A 29 -4.77 -11.45 -11.86
C VAL A 29 -5.48 -10.38 -11.02
N ARG A 30 -5.06 -9.13 -11.08
CA ARG A 30 -5.69 -8.01 -10.35
C ARG A 30 -6.96 -7.52 -11.03
N ILE A 31 -6.92 -7.28 -12.31
CA ILE A 31 -8.02 -6.63 -13.05
C ILE A 31 -8.94 -7.63 -13.76
N GLY A 32 -8.41 -8.76 -14.25
CA GLY A 32 -9.19 -9.74 -15.01
C GLY A 32 -10.48 -10.19 -14.32
N PRO A 33 -10.44 -10.67 -13.06
CA PRO A 33 -11.64 -11.06 -12.34
C PRO A 33 -12.65 -9.92 -12.17
N VAL A 34 -12.16 -8.69 -11.94
CA VAL A 34 -13.00 -7.48 -11.78
C VAL A 34 -13.73 -7.14 -13.09
N VAL A 35 -13.01 -7.25 -14.23
CA VAL A 35 -13.60 -7.03 -15.57
C VAL A 35 -14.61 -8.10 -15.91
N VAL A 36 -14.27 -9.37 -15.68
CA VAL A 36 -15.19 -10.51 -15.96
C VAL A 36 -16.48 -10.41 -15.15
N ALA A 37 -16.39 -9.94 -13.90
CA ALA A 37 -17.54 -9.72 -13.05
C ALA A 37 -18.33 -8.42 -13.37
N GLY A 38 -17.90 -7.62 -14.35
CA GLY A 38 -18.54 -6.34 -14.67
C GLY A 38 -18.36 -5.26 -13.60
N MET A 39 -17.41 -5.45 -12.67
CA MET A 39 -17.28 -4.68 -11.43
C MET A 39 -16.29 -3.51 -11.51
N LEU A 40 -15.67 -3.28 -12.67
CA LEU A 40 -14.65 -2.25 -12.81
C LEU A 40 -15.14 -0.84 -12.44
N ARG A 41 -16.43 -0.59 -12.61
CA ARG A 41 -17.12 0.68 -12.26
C ARG A 41 -18.03 0.56 -11.03
N GLY A 42 -18.09 -0.61 -10.39
CA GLY A 42 -18.97 -0.89 -9.24
C GLY A 42 -18.31 -0.55 -7.90
N ALA A 43 -19.09 -0.50 -6.83
CA ALA A 43 -18.61 -0.30 -5.47
C ALA A 43 -17.91 -1.58 -4.96
N MET A 44 -16.64 -1.51 -4.63
CA MET A 44 -15.84 -2.68 -4.19
C MET A 44 -15.12 -2.47 -2.87
N SER A 45 -14.71 -1.24 -2.54
CA SER A 45 -13.96 -0.93 -1.33
C SER A 45 -14.37 0.42 -0.77
N TYR A 46 -14.59 0.45 0.54
CA TYR A 46 -14.86 1.68 1.29
C TYR A 46 -13.74 2.71 1.09
N ASP A 47 -12.49 2.31 1.33
CA ASP A 47 -11.35 3.22 1.38
C ASP A 47 -11.07 3.89 0.03
N GLU A 48 -11.24 3.18 -1.11
CA GLU A 48 -11.03 3.82 -2.43
C GLU A 48 -12.04 4.95 -2.69
N GLY A 49 -13.28 4.77 -2.20
CA GLY A 49 -14.30 5.82 -2.25
C GLY A 49 -13.91 7.03 -1.42
N VAL A 50 -13.43 6.80 -0.20
CA VAL A 50 -12.92 7.87 0.69
C VAL A 50 -11.79 8.64 0.02
N HIS A 51 -10.77 7.94 -0.50
CA HIS A 51 -9.62 8.58 -1.13
C HIS A 51 -10.03 9.48 -2.31
N LEU A 52 -10.91 8.97 -3.17
CA LEU A 52 -11.37 9.71 -4.35
C LEU A 52 -12.25 10.90 -3.96
N GLN A 53 -13.16 10.74 -2.98
CA GLN A 53 -14.02 11.84 -2.56
C GLN A 53 -13.25 12.95 -1.84
N VAL A 54 -12.25 12.61 -1.00
CA VAL A 54 -11.39 13.64 -0.39
C VAL A 54 -10.63 14.42 -1.47
N ALA A 55 -10.18 13.78 -2.56
CA ALA A 55 -9.56 14.44 -3.68
C ALA A 55 -10.56 15.34 -4.46
N GLN A 56 -11.82 14.92 -4.62
CA GLN A 56 -12.89 15.74 -5.20
C GLN A 56 -13.16 17.00 -4.36
N ARG A 57 -13.21 16.85 -3.02
CA ARG A 57 -13.38 17.98 -2.10
C ARG A 57 -12.18 18.93 -2.16
N LEU A 58 -10.95 18.41 -2.28
CA LEU A 58 -9.77 19.25 -2.46
C LEU A 58 -9.85 20.06 -3.77
N LEU A 59 -10.31 19.46 -4.88
CA LEU A 59 -10.56 20.18 -6.14
C LEU A 59 -11.67 21.24 -6.01
N ALA A 60 -12.65 21.02 -5.13
CA ALA A 60 -13.70 21.99 -4.83
C ALA A 60 -13.28 23.09 -3.85
N GLY A 61 -12.00 23.10 -3.40
CA GLY A 61 -11.44 24.13 -2.53
C GLY A 61 -11.46 23.80 -1.03
N HIS A 62 -11.93 22.60 -0.64
CA HIS A 62 -11.88 22.16 0.75
C HIS A 62 -10.49 21.62 1.10
N VAL A 63 -9.86 22.15 2.12
CA VAL A 63 -8.52 21.73 2.56
C VAL A 63 -8.63 20.49 3.44
N THR A 64 -7.96 19.41 3.02
CA THR A 64 -7.85 18.18 3.82
C THR A 64 -7.30 18.49 5.22
N TYR A 65 -7.83 17.85 6.25
CA TYR A 65 -7.62 18.04 7.70
C TYR A 65 -8.25 19.31 8.28
N ARG A 66 -8.36 20.41 7.53
CA ARG A 66 -9.02 21.63 8.00
C ARG A 66 -10.54 21.53 7.88
N ASP A 67 -10.99 21.15 6.68
CA ASP A 67 -12.40 21.14 6.31
C ASP A 67 -12.95 19.71 6.20
N VAL A 68 -12.06 18.73 6.11
CA VAL A 68 -12.39 17.31 5.90
C VAL A 68 -11.45 16.44 6.73
N LEU A 69 -12.01 15.62 7.60
CA LEU A 69 -11.23 14.62 8.36
C LEU A 69 -10.63 13.58 7.40
N PHE A 70 -9.35 13.27 7.58
CA PHE A 70 -8.67 12.23 6.82
C PHE A 70 -7.56 11.57 7.65
N VAL A 71 -7.69 10.27 7.90
CA VAL A 71 -6.83 9.53 8.85
C VAL A 71 -5.51 9.02 8.28
N HIS A 72 -5.14 9.43 7.07
CA HIS A 72 -3.88 9.04 6.42
C HIS A 72 -3.09 10.29 5.98
N PRO A 73 -1.76 10.18 5.75
CA PRO A 73 -1.00 11.25 5.12
C PRO A 73 -1.55 11.60 3.72
N PRO A 74 -1.32 12.84 3.22
CA PRO A 74 -2.06 13.37 2.07
C PRO A 74 -1.62 12.82 0.71
N GLY A 75 -0.60 11.98 0.64
CA GLY A 75 -0.04 11.51 -0.64
C GLY A 75 -1.04 10.79 -1.52
N ILE A 76 -1.94 9.97 -0.94
CA ILE A 76 -2.97 9.29 -1.72
C ILE A 76 -4.01 10.29 -2.26
N VAL A 77 -4.38 11.31 -1.48
CA VAL A 77 -5.31 12.36 -1.92
C VAL A 77 -4.74 13.07 -3.14
N LEU A 78 -3.47 13.49 -3.08
CA LEU A 78 -2.80 14.13 -4.21
C LEU A 78 -2.68 13.21 -5.42
N ALA A 79 -2.44 11.91 -5.22
CA ALA A 79 -2.43 10.94 -6.31
C ALA A 79 -3.81 10.76 -6.96
N GLN A 80 -4.91 10.93 -6.19
CA GLN A 80 -6.28 10.85 -6.68
C GLN A 80 -6.80 12.16 -7.29
N VAL A 81 -6.15 13.31 -7.11
CA VAL A 81 -6.57 14.59 -7.72
C VAL A 81 -6.70 14.52 -9.24
N PRO A 82 -5.73 13.97 -10.01
CA PRO A 82 -5.90 13.81 -11.46
C PRO A 82 -7.08 12.90 -11.84
N ILE A 83 -7.35 11.87 -11.01
CA ILE A 83 -8.48 10.95 -11.21
C ILE A 83 -9.80 11.65 -10.93
N ALA A 84 -9.87 12.43 -9.84
CA ALA A 84 -11.03 13.24 -9.51
C ALA A 84 -11.35 14.28 -10.61
N TRP A 85 -10.31 14.91 -11.16
CA TRP A 85 -10.45 15.80 -12.30
C TRP A 85 -10.92 15.05 -13.56
N LEU A 86 -10.38 13.87 -13.85
CA LEU A 86 -10.84 13.03 -14.95
C LEU A 86 -12.33 12.68 -14.79
N GLY A 87 -12.79 12.45 -13.56
CA GLY A 87 -14.21 12.18 -13.26
C GLY A 87 -15.16 13.29 -13.70
N GLN A 88 -14.68 14.54 -13.77
CA GLN A 88 -15.47 15.66 -14.30
C GLN A 88 -15.70 15.55 -15.81
N LEU A 89 -14.82 14.86 -16.53
CA LEU A 89 -14.85 14.72 -17.99
C LEU A 89 -15.57 13.44 -18.46
N VAL A 90 -15.36 12.32 -17.75
CA VAL A 90 -15.82 11.00 -18.23
C VAL A 90 -16.80 10.32 -17.29
N GLY A 91 -17.20 11.00 -16.20
CA GLY A 91 -18.00 10.45 -15.10
C GLY A 91 -17.15 9.76 -14.04
N GLU A 92 -17.62 9.82 -12.80
CA GLU A 92 -16.91 9.33 -11.61
C GLU A 92 -16.70 7.80 -11.64
N PRO A 93 -17.67 6.97 -12.08
CA PRO A 93 -17.45 5.52 -12.19
C PRO A 93 -16.36 5.14 -13.18
N SER A 94 -16.21 5.93 -14.27
CA SER A 94 -15.14 5.69 -15.26
C SER A 94 -13.78 6.12 -14.73
N ALA A 95 -13.70 7.22 -14.00
CA ALA A 95 -12.49 7.65 -13.32
C ALA A 95 -12.06 6.64 -12.25
N LEU A 96 -12.99 6.08 -11.47
CA LEU A 96 -12.73 5.02 -10.52
C LEU A 96 -12.13 3.78 -11.21
N ALA A 97 -12.65 3.40 -12.38
CA ALA A 97 -12.09 2.31 -13.18
C ALA A 97 -10.64 2.58 -13.60
N VAL A 98 -10.31 3.82 -14.00
CA VAL A 98 -8.93 4.23 -14.32
C VAL A 98 -8.04 4.14 -13.08
N SER A 99 -8.50 4.62 -11.91
CA SER A 99 -7.77 4.51 -10.64
C SER A 99 -7.40 3.05 -10.34
N ARG A 100 -8.33 2.11 -10.50
CA ARG A 100 -8.11 0.67 -10.31
C ARG A 100 -7.08 0.09 -11.28
N CYS A 101 -7.18 0.46 -12.56
CA CYS A 101 -6.19 0.03 -13.56
C CYS A 101 -4.79 0.55 -13.24
N LEU A 102 -4.66 1.79 -12.75
CA LEU A 102 -3.38 2.36 -12.31
C LEU A 102 -2.85 1.64 -11.08
N ALA A 103 -3.68 1.34 -10.08
CA ALA A 103 -3.29 0.59 -8.90
C ALA A 103 -2.80 -0.82 -9.26
N ALA A 104 -3.51 -1.54 -10.16
CA ALA A 104 -3.06 -2.82 -10.68
C ALA A 104 -1.74 -2.71 -11.47
N GLY A 105 -1.54 -1.61 -12.20
CA GLY A 105 -0.28 -1.28 -12.87
C GLY A 105 0.88 -1.09 -11.89
N ILE A 106 0.63 -0.44 -10.75
CA ILE A 106 1.59 -0.27 -9.64
C ILE A 106 1.98 -1.64 -9.08
N GLY A 107 1.02 -2.52 -8.80
CA GLY A 107 1.27 -3.88 -8.35
C GLY A 107 2.04 -4.71 -9.37
N ALA A 108 1.72 -4.58 -10.66
CA ALA A 108 2.45 -5.25 -11.74
C ALA A 108 3.90 -4.76 -11.85
N LEU A 109 4.12 -3.45 -11.77
CA LEU A 109 5.46 -2.86 -11.76
C LEU A 109 6.27 -3.33 -10.54
N THR A 110 5.64 -3.41 -9.37
CA THR A 110 6.26 -3.94 -8.15
C THR A 110 6.75 -5.38 -8.36
N ALA A 111 5.91 -6.26 -8.92
CA ALA A 111 6.28 -7.65 -9.21
C ALA A 111 7.44 -7.75 -10.23
N VAL A 112 7.43 -6.92 -11.27
CA VAL A 112 8.52 -6.84 -12.25
C VAL A 112 9.83 -6.37 -11.60
N LEU A 113 9.79 -5.36 -10.73
CA LEU A 113 10.98 -4.86 -10.03
C LEU A 113 11.54 -5.88 -9.03
N VAL A 114 10.69 -6.61 -8.32
CA VAL A 114 11.10 -7.76 -7.48
C VAL A 114 11.82 -8.82 -8.31
N ALA A 115 11.21 -9.27 -9.41
CA ALA A 115 11.83 -10.24 -10.32
C ALA A 115 13.17 -9.73 -10.85
N ARG A 116 13.25 -8.45 -11.26
CA ARG A 116 14.48 -7.81 -11.74
C ARG A 116 15.59 -7.75 -10.69
N LEU A 117 15.26 -7.47 -9.43
CA LEU A 117 16.23 -7.50 -8.33
C LEU A 117 16.83 -8.91 -8.11
N LEU A 118 16.05 -9.94 -8.39
CA LEU A 118 16.46 -11.34 -8.23
C LEU A 118 17.16 -11.93 -9.44
N LEU A 119 17.13 -11.30 -10.64
CA LEU A 119 17.81 -11.80 -11.84
C LEU A 119 19.30 -12.14 -11.65
N PRO A 120 20.10 -11.37 -10.87
CA PRO A 120 21.50 -11.74 -10.60
C PRO A 120 21.65 -13.09 -9.87
N ARG A 121 20.59 -13.56 -9.23
CA ARG A 121 20.52 -14.85 -8.53
C ARG A 121 20.02 -16.00 -9.40
N GLY A 122 19.64 -15.71 -10.63
CA GLY A 122 19.19 -16.68 -11.64
C GLY A 122 17.71 -16.55 -11.98
N LEU A 123 17.31 -17.15 -13.12
CA LEU A 123 15.93 -17.09 -13.62
C LEU A 123 14.93 -17.74 -12.65
N LEU A 124 15.31 -18.83 -11.96
CA LEU A 124 14.45 -19.47 -10.96
C LEU A 124 14.16 -18.55 -9.79
N ALA A 125 15.19 -17.87 -9.26
CA ALA A 125 15.01 -16.88 -8.20
C ALA A 125 14.07 -15.75 -8.62
N ALA A 126 14.29 -15.20 -9.81
CA ALA A 126 13.48 -14.13 -10.37
C ALA A 126 12.04 -14.59 -10.66
N GLY A 127 11.87 -15.81 -11.19
CA GLY A 127 10.55 -16.39 -11.47
C GLY A 127 9.73 -16.62 -10.21
N ILE A 128 10.32 -17.22 -9.16
CA ILE A 128 9.62 -17.48 -7.90
C ILE A 128 9.30 -16.17 -7.17
N GLY A 129 10.28 -15.27 -7.01
CA GLY A 129 10.01 -13.99 -6.34
C GLY A 129 9.00 -13.14 -7.12
N GLY A 130 9.11 -13.10 -8.46
CA GLY A 130 8.12 -12.42 -9.30
C GLY A 130 6.72 -13.03 -9.19
N ALA A 131 6.62 -14.37 -9.18
CA ALA A 131 5.33 -15.06 -9.02
C ALA A 131 4.71 -14.79 -7.64
N VAL A 132 5.50 -14.84 -6.55
CA VAL A 132 5.01 -14.49 -5.21
C VAL A 132 4.48 -13.06 -5.18
N ALA A 133 5.23 -12.09 -5.70
CA ALA A 133 4.77 -10.69 -5.74
C ALA A 133 3.55 -10.50 -6.65
N ALA A 134 3.41 -11.29 -7.72
CA ALA A 134 2.27 -11.23 -8.62
C ALA A 134 0.99 -11.84 -8.02
N LEU A 135 1.12 -12.93 -7.25
CA LEU A 135 0.02 -13.79 -6.86
C LEU A 135 -0.32 -13.73 -5.37
N PHE A 136 0.45 -13.00 -4.55
CA PHE A 136 0.17 -12.91 -3.11
C PHE A 136 -1.19 -12.25 -2.86
N GLY A 137 -2.12 -13.02 -2.29
CA GLY A 137 -3.53 -12.64 -2.18
C GLY A 137 -3.80 -11.27 -1.57
N PRO A 138 -3.20 -10.91 -0.42
CA PRO A 138 -3.36 -9.59 0.15
C PRO A 138 -2.93 -8.45 -0.79
N ALA A 139 -1.82 -8.62 -1.53
CA ALA A 139 -1.38 -7.63 -2.51
C ALA A 139 -2.34 -7.54 -3.71
N VAL A 140 -2.85 -8.68 -4.19
CA VAL A 140 -3.87 -8.71 -5.25
C VAL A 140 -5.14 -7.99 -4.79
N ALA A 141 -5.59 -8.24 -3.56
CA ALA A 141 -6.76 -7.59 -2.98
C ALA A 141 -6.59 -6.08 -2.83
N ALA A 142 -5.42 -5.62 -2.36
CA ALA A 142 -5.12 -4.20 -2.19
C ALA A 142 -4.98 -3.46 -3.52
N ASP A 143 -4.28 -4.06 -4.50
CA ASP A 143 -3.93 -3.39 -5.75
C ASP A 143 -5.05 -3.44 -6.82
N ARG A 144 -6.08 -4.27 -6.67
CA ARG A 144 -7.23 -4.28 -7.58
C ARG A 144 -8.26 -3.18 -7.28
N VAL A 145 -8.18 -2.62 -6.09
CA VAL A 145 -8.85 -1.42 -5.64
C VAL A 145 -7.76 -0.43 -5.20
N ALA A 146 -7.95 0.86 -5.36
CA ALA A 146 -6.87 1.84 -5.18
C ALA A 146 -6.54 2.07 -3.69
N LEU A 147 -6.02 1.03 -2.99
CA LEU A 147 -5.57 1.11 -1.61
C LEU A 147 -4.11 1.59 -1.48
N LEU A 148 -3.69 1.84 -0.25
CA LEU A 148 -2.42 2.49 0.07
C LEU A 148 -1.20 1.56 -0.05
N GLU A 149 -1.41 0.26 0.13
CA GLU A 149 -0.36 -0.76 0.26
C GLU A 149 0.47 -0.93 -1.02
N GLY A 150 -0.15 -0.75 -2.18
CA GLY A 150 0.55 -0.79 -3.47
C GLY A 150 1.63 0.29 -3.58
N ALA A 151 1.36 1.50 -3.09
CA ALA A 151 2.33 2.59 -3.06
C ALA A 151 3.50 2.30 -2.11
N LEU A 152 3.24 1.69 -0.94
CA LEU A 152 4.28 1.27 0.00
C LEU A 152 5.20 0.23 -0.64
N SER A 153 4.63 -0.79 -1.23
CA SER A 153 5.35 -1.87 -1.90
C SER A 153 6.21 -1.34 -3.06
N LEU A 154 5.67 -0.44 -3.88
CA LEU A 154 6.41 0.19 -4.97
C LEU A 154 7.54 1.07 -4.43
N GLY A 155 7.29 1.91 -3.43
CA GLY A 155 8.30 2.75 -2.79
C GLY A 155 9.46 1.93 -2.25
N LEU A 156 9.18 0.84 -1.52
CA LEU A 156 10.19 -0.06 -0.98
C LEU A 156 11.02 -0.73 -2.09
N VAL A 157 10.38 -1.32 -3.11
CA VAL A 157 11.13 -2.03 -4.16
C VAL A 157 11.96 -1.07 -5.03
N VAL A 158 11.49 0.16 -5.25
CA VAL A 158 12.28 1.22 -5.92
C VAL A 158 13.48 1.61 -5.06
N ALA A 159 13.29 1.81 -3.77
CA ALA A 159 14.35 2.11 -2.81
C ALA A 159 15.43 1.01 -2.78
N LEU A 160 15.02 -0.27 -2.71
CA LEU A 160 15.94 -1.41 -2.77
C LEU A 160 16.63 -1.52 -4.13
N SER A 161 15.94 -1.21 -5.23
CA SER A 161 16.53 -1.17 -6.58
C SER A 161 17.59 -0.07 -6.72
N ALA A 162 17.36 1.07 -6.09
CA ALA A 162 18.33 2.16 -6.02
C ALA A 162 19.59 1.75 -5.23
N LEU A 163 19.43 1.10 -4.07
CA LEU A 163 20.56 0.56 -3.29
C LEU A 163 21.36 -0.50 -4.09
N ALA A 164 20.68 -1.42 -4.76
CA ALA A 164 21.33 -2.41 -5.62
C ALA A 164 22.09 -1.77 -6.80
N ALA A 165 21.69 -0.59 -7.26
CA ALA A 165 22.41 0.15 -8.30
C ALA A 165 23.70 0.80 -7.75
N VAL A 166 23.73 1.18 -6.48
CA VAL A 166 24.95 1.64 -5.81
C VAL A 166 25.97 0.51 -5.68
N GLU A 167 25.53 -0.67 -5.23
CA GLU A 167 26.40 -1.82 -4.97
C GLU A 167 27.09 -2.41 -6.21
N ARG A 168 26.38 -2.47 -7.35
CA ARG A 168 26.92 -3.04 -8.60
C ARG A 168 28.09 -2.25 -9.17
N ARG A 169 28.44 -1.13 -8.58
CA ARG A 169 29.50 -0.23 -9.03
C ARG A 169 30.39 0.19 -7.87
N GLY A 170 30.85 -0.78 -7.10
CA GLY A 170 31.95 -0.58 -6.17
C GLY A 170 33.11 0.14 -6.88
N PRO A 171 34.02 0.80 -6.14
CA PRO A 171 35.10 1.56 -6.72
C PRO A 171 35.81 0.69 -7.76
N ALA A 172 35.98 1.23 -8.96
CA ALA A 172 36.86 0.62 -9.95
C ALA A 172 38.20 0.42 -9.25
N GLN A 173 38.59 -0.84 -9.05
CA GLN A 173 39.94 -1.12 -8.61
C GLN A 173 40.86 -0.43 -9.63
N PRO A 174 41.80 0.43 -9.20
CA PRO A 174 42.81 0.91 -10.12
C PRO A 174 43.52 -0.33 -10.65
N VAL A 175 43.46 -0.50 -11.95
CA VAL A 175 44.29 -1.49 -12.65
C VAL A 175 45.71 -1.04 -12.40
N SER A 176 46.36 -1.66 -11.41
CA SER A 176 47.76 -1.50 -11.19
C SER A 176 48.49 -2.37 -12.21
N GLU A 177 48.64 -1.85 -13.44
CA GLU A 177 49.71 -2.26 -14.33
C GLU A 177 50.89 -1.34 -14.04
N ALA A 178 51.71 -1.72 -13.08
CA ALA A 178 53.06 -1.22 -13.01
C ALA A 178 53.97 -2.39 -12.62
N PRO A 179 55.04 -2.65 -13.40
CA PRO A 179 55.98 -3.69 -13.09
C PRO A 179 56.77 -3.31 -11.85
N ALA A 180 57.01 -4.32 -11.03
CA ALA A 180 57.83 -4.22 -9.85
C ALA A 180 59.25 -3.72 -10.19
N LEU A 181 59.64 -2.59 -9.62
CA LEU A 181 60.99 -2.24 -9.15
C LEU A 181 60.94 -0.86 -8.53
N ALA A 182 61.06 -0.80 -7.22
CA ALA A 182 61.86 0.16 -6.51
C ALA A 182 61.34 0.45 -5.08
N THR A 183 62.20 0.15 -4.13
CA THR A 183 62.51 0.87 -2.88
C THR A 183 61.38 1.30 -1.95
N VAL A 184 61.48 0.70 -0.77
CA VAL A 184 60.81 1.03 0.50
C VAL A 184 60.95 2.51 0.82
N ALA A 185 59.84 3.23 0.69
CA ALA A 185 59.59 4.44 1.45
C ALA A 185 58.21 4.28 2.09
N VAL A 186 58.14 4.21 3.41
CA VAL A 186 56.89 4.20 4.19
C VAL A 186 56.27 5.58 4.07
N ALA A 187 55.48 5.80 3.02
CA ALA A 187 54.59 6.95 2.92
C ALA A 187 53.28 6.62 3.69
N PRO A 188 52.71 7.57 4.44
CA PRO A 188 51.43 7.37 5.11
C PRO A 188 50.38 7.04 4.05
N THR A 189 49.72 5.88 4.19
CA THR A 189 48.65 5.42 3.31
C THR A 189 47.61 6.53 3.23
N PRO A 190 47.35 7.16 2.06
CA PRO A 190 46.28 8.13 1.97
C PRO A 190 44.97 7.39 2.26
N ALA A 191 44.21 7.91 3.20
CA ALA A 191 42.86 7.44 3.46
C ALA A 191 42.08 7.54 2.14
N VAL A 192 41.84 6.38 1.49
CA VAL A 192 41.06 6.30 0.25
C VAL A 192 39.63 6.66 0.60
N THR A 193 39.33 7.95 0.61
CA THR A 193 37.97 8.46 0.59
C THR A 193 37.38 8.10 -0.77
N SER A 194 36.80 6.92 -0.89
CA SER A 194 36.10 6.48 -2.10
C SER A 194 34.91 7.41 -2.34
N THR A 195 35.09 8.40 -3.20
CA THR A 195 34.03 9.33 -3.58
C THR A 195 32.96 8.57 -4.39
N LEU A 196 31.74 8.54 -3.89
CA LEU A 196 30.60 7.95 -4.60
C LEU A 196 30.46 8.57 -6.00
N SER A 197 30.26 7.75 -7.03
CA SER A 197 30.00 8.25 -8.38
C SER A 197 28.75 9.12 -8.44
N ALA A 198 28.67 10.04 -9.42
CA ALA A 198 27.48 10.88 -9.62
C ALA A 198 26.20 10.05 -9.74
N ARG A 199 26.27 8.89 -10.38
CA ARG A 199 25.15 7.98 -10.54
C ARG A 199 24.75 7.30 -9.21
N SER A 200 25.72 6.92 -8.38
CA SER A 200 25.44 6.37 -7.05
C SER A 200 24.81 7.44 -6.13
N ARG A 201 25.27 8.68 -6.22
CA ARG A 201 24.66 9.79 -5.49
C ARG A 201 23.19 10.01 -5.89
N ARG A 202 22.90 10.03 -7.20
CA ARG A 202 21.50 10.12 -7.72
C ARG A 202 20.64 8.94 -7.27
N ALA A 203 21.17 7.71 -7.29
CA ALA A 203 20.46 6.53 -6.84
C ALA A 203 20.06 6.63 -5.36
N LEU A 204 20.94 7.13 -4.48
CA LEU A 204 20.63 7.36 -3.08
C LEU A 204 19.50 8.38 -2.88
N VAL A 205 19.53 9.50 -3.60
CA VAL A 205 18.46 10.51 -3.54
C VAL A 205 17.13 9.96 -4.04
N VAL A 206 17.13 9.24 -5.18
CA VAL A 206 15.93 8.62 -5.74
C VAL A 206 15.35 7.56 -4.80
N GLY A 207 16.21 6.73 -4.20
CA GLY A 207 15.76 5.72 -3.24
C GLY A 207 15.16 6.37 -1.98
N GLY A 208 15.78 7.43 -1.47
CA GLY A 208 15.25 8.21 -0.36
C GLY A 208 13.91 8.87 -0.71
N ALA A 209 13.78 9.47 -1.90
CA ALA A 209 12.54 10.09 -2.35
C ALA A 209 11.41 9.06 -2.51
N ALA A 210 11.71 7.87 -3.06
CA ALA A 210 10.72 6.81 -3.23
C ALA A 210 10.11 6.36 -1.89
N ILE A 211 10.96 6.17 -0.86
CA ILE A 211 10.43 5.77 0.45
C ILE A 211 9.78 6.94 1.20
N GLY A 212 10.22 8.18 0.97
CA GLY A 212 9.56 9.38 1.47
C GLY A 212 8.15 9.56 0.87
N LEU A 213 7.98 9.31 -0.44
CA LEU A 213 6.65 9.29 -1.08
C LEU A 213 5.76 8.19 -0.50
N ALA A 214 6.28 6.98 -0.23
CA ALA A 214 5.53 5.93 0.43
C ALA A 214 5.08 6.34 1.84
N ALA A 215 5.95 6.99 2.61
CA ALA A 215 5.62 7.51 3.95
C ALA A 215 4.60 8.66 3.90
N ALA A 216 4.60 9.45 2.82
CA ALA A 216 3.59 10.46 2.56
C ALA A 216 2.22 9.88 2.20
N VAL A 217 2.11 8.57 1.89
CA VAL A 217 0.86 7.85 1.62
C VAL A 217 0.34 7.14 2.87
N LYS A 218 1.20 6.46 3.63
CA LYS A 218 0.80 5.72 4.84
C LYS A 218 1.94 5.71 5.86
N VAL A 219 1.62 6.02 7.11
CA VAL A 219 2.60 6.10 8.21
C VAL A 219 3.41 4.81 8.43
N TRP A 220 2.90 3.66 8.02
CA TRP A 220 3.59 2.38 8.13
C TRP A 220 4.92 2.34 7.39
N ALA A 221 5.07 3.09 6.29
CA ALA A 221 6.33 3.20 5.58
C ALA A 221 7.44 3.87 6.40
N LEU A 222 7.13 4.49 7.56
CA LEU A 222 8.16 4.98 8.50
C LEU A 222 9.04 3.84 9.02
N VAL A 223 8.51 2.62 9.14
CA VAL A 223 9.31 1.42 9.45
C VAL A 223 10.42 1.24 8.40
N ASP A 224 10.05 1.35 7.12
CA ASP A 224 11.02 1.25 6.02
C ASP A 224 11.98 2.44 5.99
N VAL A 225 11.50 3.66 6.26
CA VAL A 225 12.38 4.85 6.34
C VAL A 225 13.48 4.64 7.37
N LEU A 226 13.13 4.21 8.58
CA LEU A 226 14.10 3.98 9.67
C LEU A 226 15.07 2.85 9.35
N LEU A 227 14.55 1.72 8.85
CA LEU A 227 15.38 0.56 8.49
C LEU A 227 16.35 0.89 7.35
N LEU A 228 15.87 1.54 6.29
CA LEU A 228 16.70 1.87 5.14
C LEU A 228 17.73 2.93 5.47
N VAL A 229 17.42 3.91 6.32
CA VAL A 229 18.42 4.86 6.85
C VAL A 229 19.51 4.11 7.60
N ALA A 230 19.15 3.15 8.48
CA ALA A 230 20.11 2.32 9.20
C ALA A 230 20.97 1.47 8.25
N ILE A 231 20.35 0.83 7.24
CA ILE A 231 21.05 0.05 6.22
C ILE A 231 22.04 0.94 5.44
N VAL A 232 21.61 2.13 5.02
CA VAL A 232 22.47 3.09 4.29
C VAL A 232 23.63 3.56 5.18
N ALA A 233 23.37 3.84 6.46
CA ALA A 233 24.40 4.23 7.41
C ALA A 233 25.49 3.16 7.56
N VAL A 234 25.05 1.92 7.76
CA VAL A 234 25.96 0.78 7.97
C VAL A 234 26.76 0.46 6.70
N ARG A 235 26.14 0.50 5.51
CA ARG A 235 26.78 0.04 4.26
C ARG A 235 27.57 1.11 3.52
N TYR A 236 27.13 2.35 3.56
CA TYR A 236 27.66 3.43 2.70
C TYR A 236 28.15 4.65 3.47
N GLY A 237 27.94 4.66 4.81
CA GLY A 237 28.43 5.71 5.69
C GLY A 237 27.62 7.01 5.65
N ARG A 238 28.10 7.97 6.43
CA ARG A 238 27.37 9.20 6.78
C ARG A 238 27.00 10.08 5.57
N SER A 239 27.89 10.18 4.60
CA SER A 239 27.64 11.01 3.40
C SER A 239 26.53 10.45 2.51
N ALA A 240 26.32 9.14 2.51
CA ALA A 240 25.21 8.48 1.82
C ALA A 240 23.89 8.69 2.57
N VAL A 241 23.91 8.64 3.91
CA VAL A 241 22.73 8.92 4.76
C VAL A 241 22.17 10.30 4.48
N TRP A 242 23.01 11.34 4.42
CA TRP A 242 22.54 12.70 4.14
C TRP A 242 21.85 12.82 2.77
N ARG A 243 22.36 12.15 1.73
CA ARG A 243 21.74 12.16 0.40
C ARG A 243 20.41 11.42 0.40
N TRP A 244 20.37 10.27 1.07
CA TRP A 244 19.13 9.50 1.24
C TRP A 244 18.10 10.30 2.02
N ALA A 245 18.48 10.84 3.16
CA ALA A 245 17.61 11.68 4.01
C ALA A 245 17.12 12.93 3.28
N ALA A 246 17.98 13.58 2.49
CA ALA A 246 17.59 14.73 1.67
C ALA A 246 16.52 14.36 0.64
N GLY A 247 16.65 13.20 -0.05
CA GLY A 247 15.63 12.72 -0.96
C GLY A 247 14.30 12.43 -0.25
N CYS A 248 14.35 11.74 0.91
CA CYS A 248 13.18 11.44 1.71
C CYS A 248 12.50 12.72 2.24
N ALA A 249 13.27 13.62 2.82
CA ALA A 249 12.76 14.88 3.35
C ALA A 249 12.17 15.77 2.25
N ALA A 250 12.80 15.85 1.08
CA ALA A 250 12.27 16.61 -0.04
C ALA A 250 10.89 16.08 -0.49
N ALA A 251 10.73 14.76 -0.58
CA ALA A 251 9.44 14.14 -0.91
C ALA A 251 8.37 14.45 0.15
N LEU A 252 8.71 14.32 1.43
CA LEU A 252 7.79 14.63 2.53
C LEU A 252 7.43 16.12 2.57
N VAL A 253 8.39 17.01 2.42
CA VAL A 253 8.15 18.46 2.41
C VAL A 253 7.23 18.86 1.27
N VAL A 254 7.44 18.32 0.08
CA VAL A 254 6.60 18.64 -1.11
C VAL A 254 5.18 18.12 -0.94
N VAL A 255 5.01 16.90 -0.42
CA VAL A 255 3.69 16.24 -0.35
C VAL A 255 2.94 16.59 0.92
N VAL A 256 3.61 16.54 2.07
CA VAL A 256 2.99 16.71 3.39
C VAL A 256 3.04 18.16 3.87
N GLY A 257 4.11 18.89 3.51
CA GLY A 257 4.37 20.25 3.97
C GLY A 257 3.21 21.23 3.80
N PRO A 258 2.57 21.34 2.61
CA PRO A 258 1.44 22.25 2.41
C PRO A 258 0.30 22.01 3.40
N PHE A 259 -0.07 20.77 3.65
CA PHE A 259 -1.15 20.41 4.57
C PHE A 259 -0.75 20.63 6.04
N ALA A 260 0.50 20.30 6.38
CA ALA A 260 1.05 20.56 7.72
C ALA A 260 1.12 22.06 8.06
N LEU A 261 1.28 22.91 7.06
CA LEU A 261 1.23 24.37 7.25
C LEU A 261 -0.20 24.90 7.38
N LEU A 262 -1.16 24.33 6.62
CA LEU A 262 -2.54 24.80 6.59
C LEU A 262 -3.37 24.29 7.77
N ALA A 263 -3.10 23.10 8.28
CA ALA A 263 -3.88 22.46 9.34
C ALA A 263 -2.99 21.58 10.26
N PRO A 264 -1.98 22.13 10.96
CA PRO A 264 -0.98 21.32 11.67
C PRO A 264 -1.59 20.50 12.81
N ALA A 265 -2.46 21.07 13.62
CA ALA A 265 -3.06 20.38 14.76
C ALA A 265 -4.03 19.28 14.33
N SER A 266 -4.93 19.57 13.40
CA SER A 266 -5.89 18.59 12.88
C SER A 266 -5.17 17.47 12.12
N MET A 267 -4.18 17.79 11.30
CA MET A 267 -3.39 16.76 10.63
C MET A 267 -2.66 15.84 11.62
N TRP A 268 -2.06 16.39 12.68
CA TRP A 268 -1.43 15.57 13.72
C TRP A 268 -2.45 14.70 14.42
N HIS A 269 -3.61 15.27 14.80
CA HIS A 269 -4.69 14.54 15.43
C HIS A 269 -5.16 13.38 14.55
N ASP A 270 -5.53 13.65 13.29
CA ASP A 270 -6.13 12.66 12.40
C ASP A 270 -5.14 11.55 12.01
N VAL A 271 -3.90 11.93 11.64
CA VAL A 271 -2.91 10.99 11.09
C VAL A 271 -2.18 10.20 12.18
N VAL A 272 -2.03 10.77 13.38
CA VAL A 272 -1.25 10.15 14.47
C VAL A 272 -2.13 9.80 15.66
N VAL A 273 -2.79 10.78 16.28
CA VAL A 273 -3.49 10.57 17.55
C VAL A 273 -4.66 9.61 17.39
N ALA A 274 -5.51 9.82 16.39
CA ALA A 274 -6.65 8.96 16.09
C ALA A 274 -6.22 7.50 15.78
N GLN A 275 -5.09 7.33 15.10
CA GLN A 275 -4.57 5.98 14.81
C GLN A 275 -4.02 5.26 16.04
N LEU A 276 -3.40 5.98 16.98
CA LEU A 276 -2.86 5.40 18.22
C LEU A 276 -3.97 5.00 19.21
N HIS A 277 -5.11 5.72 19.22
CA HIS A 277 -6.24 5.47 20.09
C HIS A 277 -7.31 4.56 19.48
N ARG A 278 -7.05 4.01 18.31
CA ARG A 278 -7.96 3.11 17.63
C ARG A 278 -8.32 1.93 18.52
N PRO A 279 -9.61 1.65 18.77
CA PRO A 279 -10.00 0.52 19.59
C PRO A 279 -9.59 -0.79 18.91
N ARG A 280 -9.09 -1.73 19.70
CA ARG A 280 -8.88 -3.09 19.23
C ARG A 280 -10.24 -3.77 19.11
N PRO A 281 -10.55 -4.45 18.00
CA PRO A 281 -11.79 -5.22 17.92
C PRO A 281 -11.87 -6.20 19.09
N GLY A 282 -12.88 -6.06 19.94
CA GLY A 282 -13.13 -6.99 21.03
C GLY A 282 -13.80 -8.25 20.48
N GLY A 283 -13.08 -9.36 20.40
CA GLY A 283 -13.64 -10.65 20.04
C GLY A 283 -12.55 -11.66 19.69
N ALA A 284 -12.65 -12.88 20.22
CA ALA A 284 -11.78 -14.01 19.92
C ALA A 284 -12.07 -14.59 18.50
N SER A 285 -12.16 -13.73 17.52
CA SER A 285 -12.52 -14.08 16.16
C SER A 285 -11.27 -14.39 15.31
N LEU A 286 -11.51 -14.62 14.04
CA LEU A 286 -10.51 -14.90 13.00
C LEU A 286 -9.28 -13.97 13.09
N ASP A 287 -9.47 -12.70 13.48
CA ASP A 287 -8.39 -11.71 13.64
C ASP A 287 -7.37 -12.09 14.72
N ALA A 288 -7.82 -12.64 15.85
CA ALA A 288 -6.90 -13.11 16.90
C ALA A 288 -6.06 -14.30 16.45
N ILE A 289 -6.64 -15.20 15.64
CA ILE A 289 -5.93 -16.34 15.03
C ILE A 289 -4.89 -15.82 14.03
N VAL A 290 -5.28 -14.89 13.15
CA VAL A 290 -4.39 -14.32 12.14
C VAL A 290 -3.23 -13.57 12.81
N VAL A 291 -3.50 -12.73 13.81
CA VAL A 291 -2.47 -12.03 14.58
C VAL A 291 -1.57 -13.04 15.32
N GLY A 292 -2.13 -14.10 15.88
CA GLY A 292 -1.37 -15.18 16.51
C GLY A 292 -0.43 -15.90 15.53
N VAL A 293 -0.91 -16.23 14.33
CA VAL A 293 -0.08 -16.83 13.26
C VAL A 293 1.02 -15.86 12.83
N MET A 294 0.71 -14.58 12.67
CA MET A 294 1.70 -13.56 12.34
C MET A 294 2.77 -13.41 13.42
N ALA A 295 2.38 -13.44 14.69
CA ALA A 295 3.32 -13.40 15.80
C ALA A 295 4.25 -14.63 15.80
N LEU A 296 3.73 -15.82 15.50
CA LEU A 296 4.53 -17.04 15.35
C LEU A 296 5.50 -16.93 14.16
N VAL A 297 5.05 -16.41 13.04
CA VAL A 297 5.90 -16.17 11.85
C VAL A 297 6.97 -15.13 12.16
N ALA A 298 6.61 -14.02 12.78
CA ALA A 298 7.55 -12.98 13.20
C ALA A 298 8.59 -13.52 14.18
N GLY A 299 8.17 -14.30 15.18
CA GLY A 299 9.05 -14.98 16.14
C GLY A 299 9.99 -15.98 15.46
N GLY A 300 9.48 -16.81 14.55
CA GLY A 300 10.27 -17.75 13.75
C GLY A 300 11.31 -17.05 12.87
N LEU A 301 10.92 -15.98 12.20
CA LEU A 301 11.83 -15.15 11.40
C LEU A 301 12.90 -14.48 12.26
N LEU A 302 12.52 -13.96 13.45
CA LEU A 302 13.47 -13.38 14.39
C LEU A 302 14.49 -14.42 14.88
N VAL A 303 14.04 -15.62 15.24
CA VAL A 303 14.94 -16.74 15.64
C VAL A 303 15.86 -17.12 14.48
N ALA A 304 15.33 -17.25 13.26
CA ALA A 304 16.13 -17.54 12.07
C ALA A 304 17.16 -16.43 11.81
N LEU A 305 16.76 -15.17 11.95
CA LEU A 305 17.62 -14.01 11.81
C LEU A 305 18.74 -14.03 12.87
N VAL A 306 18.41 -14.21 14.15
CA VAL A 306 19.40 -14.29 15.23
C VAL A 306 20.39 -15.43 15.00
N ARG A 307 19.92 -16.62 14.60
CA ARG A 307 20.80 -17.76 14.26
C ARG A 307 21.72 -17.45 13.07
N LEU A 308 21.18 -16.78 12.05
CA LEU A 308 21.93 -16.36 10.87
C LEU A 308 23.00 -15.33 11.24
N LEU A 309 22.65 -14.32 12.04
CA LEU A 309 23.56 -13.27 12.50
C LEU A 309 24.67 -13.83 13.38
N ARG A 310 24.37 -14.81 14.26
CA ARG A 310 25.40 -15.52 15.06
C ARG A 310 26.38 -16.30 14.18
N ARG A 311 25.95 -16.81 13.01
CA ARG A 311 26.85 -17.46 12.04
C ARG A 311 27.73 -16.47 11.29
N PHE A 312 27.19 -15.27 11.00
CA PHE A 312 27.94 -14.18 10.41
C PHE A 312 28.55 -13.30 11.52
N GLN A 313 29.57 -13.80 12.23
CA GLN A 313 30.34 -13.01 13.21
C GLN A 313 31.10 -11.84 12.57
N THR A 314 30.71 -11.45 11.37
CA THR A 314 31.30 -10.37 10.60
C THR A 314 30.54 -9.07 10.82
N SER A 315 31.25 -7.95 10.66
CA SER A 315 30.66 -6.59 10.74
C SER A 315 29.44 -6.46 9.83
N PRO A 316 28.35 -5.81 10.27
CA PRO A 316 27.08 -5.72 9.54
C PRO A 316 27.20 -5.18 8.10
N HIS A 317 28.18 -4.31 7.81
CA HIS A 317 28.43 -3.79 6.47
C HIS A 317 28.73 -4.88 5.42
N ARG A 318 29.14 -6.09 5.85
CA ARG A 318 29.43 -7.24 4.97
C ARG A 318 28.25 -8.20 4.80
N TRP A 319 27.13 -7.93 5.44
CA TRP A 319 25.97 -8.80 5.31
C TRP A 319 25.44 -8.81 3.89
N PRO A 320 25.14 -9.99 3.33
CA PRO A 320 24.58 -10.08 1.98
C PRO A 320 23.14 -9.53 1.94
N GLU A 321 22.72 -9.01 0.80
CA GLU A 321 21.38 -8.43 0.59
C GLU A 321 20.22 -9.27 1.16
N PRO A 322 20.16 -10.62 1.02
CA PRO A 322 19.05 -11.39 1.56
C PRO A 322 18.89 -11.30 3.08
N VAL A 323 19.96 -11.03 3.82
CA VAL A 323 19.88 -10.79 5.27
C VAL A 323 19.12 -9.51 5.56
N TRP A 324 19.37 -8.45 4.81
CA TRP A 324 18.64 -7.19 4.94
C TRP A 324 17.18 -7.32 4.57
N TRP A 325 16.85 -8.10 3.53
CA TRP A 325 15.46 -8.40 3.18
C TRP A 325 14.74 -9.17 4.27
N LEU A 326 15.43 -10.10 4.94
CA LEU A 326 14.90 -10.81 6.10
C LEU A 326 14.68 -9.86 7.29
N VAL A 327 15.60 -8.91 7.54
CA VAL A 327 15.43 -7.87 8.58
C VAL A 327 14.18 -7.03 8.30
N ILE A 328 14.01 -6.54 7.07
CA ILE A 328 12.85 -5.75 6.67
C ILE A 328 11.58 -6.58 6.83
N GLY A 329 11.56 -7.82 6.33
CA GLY A 329 10.39 -8.71 6.45
C GLY A 329 10.02 -8.99 7.91
N THR A 330 11.01 -9.24 8.79
CA THR A 330 10.76 -9.42 10.22
C THR A 330 10.14 -8.19 10.86
N ALA A 331 10.63 -6.99 10.51
CA ALA A 331 10.09 -5.74 11.03
C ALA A 331 8.66 -5.46 10.51
N HIS A 332 8.36 -5.81 9.25
CA HIS A 332 7.01 -5.70 8.70
C HIS A 332 6.02 -6.61 9.45
N PHE A 333 6.38 -7.88 9.66
CA PHE A 333 5.54 -8.79 10.46
C PHE A 333 5.37 -8.29 11.89
N ALA A 334 6.43 -7.77 12.52
CA ALA A 334 6.33 -7.20 13.85
C ALA A 334 5.40 -5.97 13.88
N ALA A 335 5.45 -5.11 12.86
CA ALA A 335 4.54 -3.97 12.73
C ALA A 335 3.07 -4.40 12.62
N LEU A 336 2.79 -5.46 11.85
CA LEU A 336 1.44 -6.03 11.74
C LEU A 336 0.92 -6.57 13.08
N VAL A 337 1.79 -7.23 13.86
CA VAL A 337 1.42 -7.78 15.19
C VAL A 337 1.10 -6.68 16.20
N VAL A 338 1.81 -5.55 16.15
CA VAL A 338 1.59 -4.45 17.11
C VAL A 338 0.52 -3.47 16.64
N ALA A 339 0.04 -3.57 15.39
CA ALA A 339 -1.00 -2.70 14.86
C ALA A 339 -2.26 -2.76 15.73
N PRO A 340 -2.91 -1.62 16.02
CA PRO A 340 -4.13 -1.60 16.84
C PRO A 340 -5.30 -2.37 16.22
N SER A 341 -5.39 -2.39 14.90
CA SER A 341 -6.39 -3.14 14.13
C SER A 341 -5.71 -3.85 12.96
N HIS A 342 -6.25 -4.99 12.56
CA HIS A 342 -5.77 -5.77 11.44
C HIS A 342 -6.87 -5.94 10.39
N TYR A 343 -6.52 -5.71 9.14
CA TYR A 343 -7.35 -5.99 7.96
C TYR A 343 -6.55 -6.80 6.97
N LEU A 344 -7.19 -7.70 6.24
CA LEU A 344 -6.53 -8.63 5.33
C LEU A 344 -5.61 -7.94 4.30
N HIS A 345 -6.00 -6.76 3.81
CA HIS A 345 -5.17 -6.00 2.86
C HIS A 345 -3.88 -5.43 3.49
N TYR A 346 -3.81 -5.31 4.83
CA TYR A 346 -2.59 -4.88 5.52
C TYR A 346 -1.43 -5.87 5.31
N ASP A 347 -1.74 -7.15 5.11
CA ASP A 347 -0.73 -8.18 4.82
C ASP A 347 0.03 -7.92 3.51
N ALA A 348 -0.53 -7.10 2.61
CA ALA A 348 0.19 -6.65 1.43
C ALA A 348 1.49 -5.91 1.75
N PHE A 349 1.63 -5.35 2.95
CA PHE A 349 2.86 -4.69 3.40
C PHE A 349 4.08 -5.62 3.40
N VAL A 350 3.91 -6.92 3.63
CA VAL A 350 5.03 -7.89 3.63
C VAL A 350 5.39 -8.41 2.24
N THR A 351 4.67 -8.05 1.18
CA THR A 351 4.81 -8.62 -0.17
C THR A 351 6.25 -8.57 -0.70
N VAL A 352 6.88 -7.40 -0.64
CA VAL A 352 8.21 -7.20 -1.23
C VAL A 352 9.28 -8.00 -0.50
N PRO A 353 9.46 -7.89 0.84
CA PRO A 353 10.49 -8.65 1.53
C PRO A 353 10.21 -10.17 1.47
N LEU A 354 8.96 -10.61 1.55
CA LEU A 354 8.58 -12.02 1.42
C LEU A 354 9.00 -12.58 0.05
N ALA A 355 8.65 -11.91 -1.03
CA ALA A 355 8.97 -12.32 -2.39
C ALA A 355 10.49 -12.35 -2.66
N LEU A 356 11.22 -11.36 -2.14
CA LEU A 356 12.68 -11.29 -2.26
C LEU A 356 13.37 -12.41 -1.48
N VAL A 357 12.93 -12.70 -0.26
CA VAL A 357 13.49 -13.78 0.58
C VAL A 357 13.21 -15.14 -0.06
N LEU A 358 11.96 -15.44 -0.44
CA LEU A 358 11.59 -16.72 -1.07
C LEU A 358 12.33 -16.93 -2.40
N GLY A 359 12.40 -15.90 -3.25
CA GLY A 359 13.17 -15.95 -4.48
C GLY A 359 14.67 -16.18 -4.24
N ALA A 360 15.26 -15.53 -3.23
CA ALA A 360 16.67 -15.72 -2.89
C ALA A 360 16.94 -17.15 -2.38
N VAL A 361 16.08 -17.70 -1.54
CA VAL A 361 16.16 -19.08 -1.03
C VAL A 361 16.10 -20.08 -2.19
N ALA A 362 15.15 -19.91 -3.11
CA ALA A 362 15.03 -20.73 -4.30
C ALA A 362 16.29 -20.68 -5.19
N GLY A 363 16.83 -19.49 -5.44
CA GLY A 363 18.05 -19.31 -6.20
C GLY A 363 19.30 -19.84 -5.52
N TRP A 364 19.39 -19.74 -4.20
CA TRP A 364 20.47 -20.34 -3.40
C TRP A 364 20.38 -21.86 -3.42
N GLY A 365 19.19 -22.37 -3.17
CA GLY A 365 18.87 -23.77 -3.28
C GLY A 365 19.31 -24.33 -4.65
N ALA A 366 18.96 -23.72 -5.78
CA ALA A 366 19.30 -24.15 -7.14
C ALA A 366 20.81 -24.25 -7.42
N ARG A 367 21.65 -23.51 -6.71
CA ARG A 367 23.11 -23.51 -6.92
C ARG A 367 23.87 -24.57 -6.13
N ARG A 368 23.32 -25.07 -5.03
CA ARG A 368 24.05 -25.93 -4.09
C ARG A 368 23.80 -27.42 -4.25
N ILE A 369 22.82 -27.82 -5.01
CA ILE A 369 22.37 -29.20 -5.03
C ILE A 369 22.25 -29.71 -6.46
N VAL A 370 23.18 -30.54 -6.88
CA VAL A 370 23.11 -31.42 -8.06
C VAL A 370 22.55 -32.76 -7.56
N GLY A 371 21.54 -33.33 -8.21
CA GLY A 371 20.98 -34.65 -7.85
C GLY A 371 19.60 -34.59 -7.15
N ARG A 372 19.29 -35.58 -6.31
CA ARG A 372 17.99 -35.79 -5.61
C ARG A 372 17.37 -34.53 -4.98
N ALA A 373 18.18 -33.60 -4.59
CA ALA A 373 17.73 -32.35 -4.01
C ALA A 373 17.27 -31.29 -5.04
N ALA A 374 17.50 -31.46 -6.35
CA ALA A 374 16.87 -30.61 -7.36
C ALA A 374 15.32 -30.79 -7.36
N GLY A 375 14.87 -32.02 -7.09
CA GLY A 375 13.45 -32.32 -6.91
C GLY A 375 12.83 -31.66 -5.66
N ILE A 376 13.55 -31.67 -4.53
CA ILE A 376 13.09 -31.05 -3.28
C ILE A 376 12.96 -29.51 -3.44
N ARG A 377 13.81 -28.87 -4.22
CA ARG A 377 13.80 -27.43 -4.44
C ARG A 377 12.71 -26.98 -5.40
N LEU A 378 12.55 -27.74 -6.49
CA LEU A 378 11.42 -27.53 -7.38
C LEU A 378 10.12 -27.73 -6.59
N GLY A 379 10.06 -28.78 -5.74
CA GLY A 379 8.94 -29.00 -4.84
C GLY A 379 8.70 -27.86 -3.85
N ALA A 380 9.74 -27.34 -3.19
CA ALA A 380 9.61 -26.20 -2.27
C ALA A 380 9.19 -24.92 -2.99
N GLY A 381 9.72 -24.66 -4.19
CA GLY A 381 9.30 -23.53 -5.02
C GLY A 381 7.87 -23.67 -5.50
N ILE A 382 7.47 -24.84 -5.95
CA ILE A 382 6.07 -25.15 -6.33
C ILE A 382 5.16 -25.03 -5.11
N ALA A 383 5.53 -25.54 -3.95
CA ALA A 383 4.75 -25.43 -2.72
C ALA A 383 4.59 -23.97 -2.30
N ALA A 384 5.63 -23.14 -2.36
CA ALA A 384 5.53 -21.70 -2.07
C ALA A 384 4.56 -20.99 -3.03
N VAL A 385 4.64 -21.29 -4.32
CA VAL A 385 3.70 -20.76 -5.33
C VAL A 385 2.29 -21.27 -5.08
N LEU A 386 2.11 -22.55 -4.76
CA LEU A 386 0.79 -23.13 -4.47
C LEU A 386 0.17 -22.55 -3.20
N VAL A 387 0.94 -22.38 -2.13
CA VAL A 387 0.47 -21.71 -0.91
C VAL A 387 0.06 -20.27 -1.21
N THR A 388 0.86 -19.56 -2.01
CA THR A 388 0.51 -18.20 -2.45
C THR A 388 -0.74 -18.19 -3.32
N LEU A 389 -0.92 -19.17 -4.22
CA LEU A 389 -2.12 -19.32 -5.05
C LEU A 389 -3.36 -19.64 -4.21
N VAL A 390 -3.25 -20.56 -3.25
CA VAL A 390 -4.36 -20.88 -2.33
C VAL A 390 -4.77 -19.65 -1.52
N TRP A 391 -3.81 -18.87 -1.05
CA TRP A 391 -4.08 -17.61 -0.37
C TRP A 391 -4.66 -16.54 -1.30
N THR A 392 -4.45 -16.65 -2.60
CA THR A 392 -4.94 -15.70 -3.61
C THR A 392 -6.38 -16.01 -4.05
N LEU A 393 -6.85 -17.26 -3.91
CA LEU A 393 -8.19 -17.68 -4.36
C LEU A 393 -9.33 -16.80 -3.82
N PRO A 394 -9.41 -16.45 -2.52
CA PRO A 394 -10.43 -15.52 -2.02
C PRO A 394 -10.30 -14.11 -2.62
N ALA A 395 -9.08 -13.68 -2.93
CA ALA A 395 -8.83 -12.37 -3.54
C ALA A 395 -9.24 -12.31 -5.03
N LEU A 396 -9.43 -13.44 -5.69
CA LEU A 396 -9.94 -13.49 -7.07
C LEU A 396 -11.45 -13.22 -7.13
N SER A 397 -12.20 -13.43 -6.03
CA SER A 397 -13.60 -13.04 -5.97
C SER A 397 -13.72 -11.51 -5.85
N PRO A 398 -14.44 -10.85 -6.76
CA PRO A 398 -14.65 -9.39 -6.68
C PRO A 398 -15.59 -8.98 -5.53
N GLY A 399 -16.17 -9.94 -4.80
CA GLY A 399 -17.18 -9.68 -3.79
C GLY A 399 -18.58 -9.39 -4.38
N ALA A 400 -19.56 -9.23 -3.52
CA ALA A 400 -20.90 -8.74 -3.92
C ALA A 400 -20.81 -7.22 -4.03
N ALA A 401 -20.74 -6.73 -5.24
CA ALA A 401 -20.59 -5.30 -5.46
C ALA A 401 -21.86 -4.71 -6.09
N VAL A 402 -22.12 -3.44 -5.82
CA VAL A 402 -23.27 -2.70 -6.33
C VAL A 402 -22.93 -2.12 -7.69
N SER A 403 -23.73 -2.45 -8.70
CA SER A 403 -23.62 -1.85 -10.02
C SER A 403 -24.15 -0.42 -10.01
N ALA A 404 -23.53 0.45 -10.80
CA ALA A 404 -23.97 1.84 -11.00
C ALA A 404 -25.41 1.94 -11.56
N THR A 405 -25.89 0.92 -12.24
CA THR A 405 -27.22 0.90 -12.84
C THR A 405 -28.37 0.86 -11.85
N VAL A 406 -28.07 0.65 -10.58
CA VAL A 406 -29.03 0.44 -9.49
C VAL A 406 -29.41 1.73 -8.79
N LEU A 407 -28.52 2.73 -8.84
CA LEU A 407 -28.71 4.00 -8.18
C LEU A 407 -29.31 4.97 -9.20
N ASP A 408 -30.56 5.38 -8.99
CA ASP A 408 -31.25 6.33 -9.86
C ASP A 408 -30.49 7.66 -9.89
N ARG A 409 -30.16 8.13 -11.11
CA ARG A 409 -29.37 9.36 -11.31
C ARG A 409 -30.20 10.65 -11.18
N GLU A 410 -31.52 10.53 -11.00
CA GLU A 410 -32.44 11.66 -11.01
C GLU A 410 -32.65 12.32 -9.64
N GLU A 411 -31.83 11.99 -8.64
CA GLU A 411 -31.95 12.58 -7.31
C GLU A 411 -31.65 14.08 -7.32
N HIS A 412 -32.66 14.87 -7.00
CA HIS A 412 -32.59 16.33 -7.07
C HIS A 412 -32.12 16.99 -5.78
N GLY A 413 -32.13 16.29 -4.65
CA GLY A 413 -31.77 16.76 -3.33
C GLY A 413 -30.41 16.25 -2.82
N CYS A 414 -30.23 16.36 -1.52
CA CYS A 414 -29.08 15.77 -0.84
C CYS A 414 -29.28 14.29 -0.60
N VAL A 415 -28.23 13.50 -0.88
CA VAL A 415 -28.19 12.07 -0.66
C VAL A 415 -27.23 11.78 0.48
N TRP A 416 -27.73 11.24 1.58
CA TRP A 416 -26.91 10.77 2.67
C TRP A 416 -26.41 9.35 2.38
N VAL A 417 -25.14 9.09 2.62
CA VAL A 417 -24.53 7.75 2.49
C VAL A 417 -23.62 7.46 3.66
N ARG A 418 -23.64 6.22 4.10
CA ARG A 418 -22.62 5.72 5.01
C ARG A 418 -21.28 5.48 4.32
N GLU A 419 -21.34 5.00 3.09
CA GLU A 419 -20.17 4.64 2.28
C GLU A 419 -20.14 5.50 1.01
N VAL A 420 -19.24 6.46 0.97
CA VAL A 420 -19.15 7.44 -0.13
C VAL A 420 -18.90 6.82 -1.51
N GLN A 421 -18.41 5.59 -1.56
CA GLN A 421 -18.26 4.86 -2.81
C GLN A 421 -19.60 4.73 -3.58
N PHE A 422 -20.74 4.69 -2.88
CA PHE A 422 -22.06 4.63 -3.53
C PHE A 422 -22.38 5.91 -4.28
N LEU A 423 -22.00 7.09 -3.76
CA LEU A 423 -22.15 8.35 -4.49
C LEU A 423 -21.27 8.37 -5.75
N ILE A 424 -20.04 7.90 -5.66
CA ILE A 424 -19.10 7.84 -6.78
C ILE A 424 -19.62 6.92 -7.88
N VAL A 425 -20.09 5.72 -7.51
CA VAL A 425 -20.62 4.73 -8.45
C VAL A 425 -21.93 5.22 -9.10
N ALA A 426 -22.72 6.02 -8.39
CA ALA A 426 -23.93 6.66 -8.90
C ALA A 426 -23.68 7.92 -9.72
N ASP A 427 -22.42 8.40 -9.83
CA ASP A 427 -22.04 9.66 -10.49
C ASP A 427 -22.68 10.89 -9.80
N LEU A 428 -22.81 10.85 -8.48
CA LEU A 428 -23.46 11.88 -7.67
C LEU A 428 -22.50 12.64 -6.75
N SER A 429 -21.30 12.10 -6.44
CA SER A 429 -20.43 12.63 -5.38
C SER A 429 -20.06 14.10 -5.62
N ARG A 430 -19.63 14.45 -6.83
CA ARG A 430 -19.30 15.84 -7.18
C ARG A 430 -20.52 16.77 -7.04
N ARG A 431 -21.69 16.35 -7.54
CA ARG A 431 -22.92 17.15 -7.43
C ARG A 431 -23.32 17.41 -5.99
N GLN A 432 -23.14 16.43 -5.10
CA GLN A 432 -23.40 16.61 -3.66
C GLN A 432 -22.43 17.63 -3.05
N ILE A 433 -21.15 17.60 -3.42
CA ILE A 433 -20.15 18.58 -2.96
C ILE A 433 -20.50 19.98 -3.47
N GLU A 434 -20.82 20.16 -4.76
CA GLU A 434 -21.17 21.44 -5.38
C GLU A 434 -22.45 22.06 -4.78
N ARG A 435 -23.39 21.24 -4.34
CA ARG A 435 -24.63 21.67 -3.65
C ARG A 435 -24.42 22.02 -2.19
N GLY A 436 -23.23 21.76 -1.63
CA GLY A 436 -22.99 21.94 -0.20
C GLY A 436 -23.74 20.92 0.67
N CYS A 437 -24.09 19.75 0.13
CA CYS A 437 -24.75 18.71 0.90
C CYS A 437 -23.85 18.23 2.04
N PRO A 438 -24.39 18.02 3.25
CA PRO A 438 -23.62 17.56 4.38
C PRO A 438 -23.20 16.10 4.16
N GLY A 439 -22.08 15.72 4.74
CA GLY A 439 -21.55 14.36 4.74
C GLY A 439 -20.05 14.35 4.87
N GLN A 440 -19.54 13.35 5.58
CA GLN A 440 -18.11 13.13 5.74
C GLN A 440 -17.67 12.03 4.78
N PRO A 441 -16.54 12.21 4.09
CA PRO A 441 -15.98 11.16 3.23
C PRO A 441 -15.68 9.88 3.99
N ASP A 442 -15.15 9.99 5.19
CA ASP A 442 -14.70 8.88 6.04
C ASP A 442 -15.47 8.85 7.36
N LEU A 443 -16.70 8.33 7.32
CA LEU A 443 -17.52 8.16 8.53
C LEU A 443 -16.89 7.15 9.51
N PHE A 444 -16.22 6.11 8.99
CA PHE A 444 -15.51 5.15 9.83
C PHE A 444 -14.31 5.80 10.52
N GLY A 445 -13.49 6.55 9.78
CA GLY A 445 -12.38 7.32 10.34
C GLY A 445 -12.85 8.35 11.37
N LEU A 446 -13.96 9.04 11.11
CA LEU A 446 -14.57 9.97 12.06
C LEU A 446 -15.02 9.26 13.34
N THR A 447 -15.68 8.11 13.22
CA THR A 447 -16.05 7.28 14.39
C THR A 447 -14.81 6.83 15.16
N MET A 448 -13.74 6.43 14.46
CA MET A 448 -12.49 6.05 15.13
C MET A 448 -11.81 7.24 15.82
N ALA A 449 -11.87 8.43 15.25
CA ALA A 449 -11.29 9.64 15.84
C ALA A 449 -11.96 10.02 17.17
N THR A 450 -13.26 9.70 17.37
CA THR A 450 -13.93 9.97 18.66
C THR A 450 -13.31 9.24 19.84
N TYR A 451 -12.64 8.10 19.62
CA TYR A 451 -11.94 7.37 20.69
C TYR A 451 -10.66 8.07 21.16
N ALA A 452 -10.17 9.06 20.41
CA ALA A 452 -9.04 9.89 20.82
C ALA A 452 -9.45 11.13 21.64
N GLU A 453 -10.76 11.40 21.74
CA GLU A 453 -11.29 12.52 22.51
C GLU A 453 -11.21 12.24 24.02
N PRO A 454 -11.11 13.28 24.86
CA PRO A 454 -11.07 13.13 26.32
C PRO A 454 -12.29 12.39 26.90
N ASP A 455 -13.47 12.57 26.29
CA ASP A 455 -14.70 11.82 26.59
C ASP A 455 -15.25 11.17 25.31
N PRO A 456 -14.83 9.94 24.99
CA PRO A 456 -15.29 9.23 23.81
C PRO A 456 -16.80 9.00 23.75
N ALA A 457 -17.46 8.84 24.92
CA ALA A 457 -18.90 8.60 24.96
C ALA A 457 -19.68 9.88 24.59
N ALA A 458 -19.25 11.03 25.08
CA ALA A 458 -19.82 12.33 24.69
C ALA A 458 -19.56 12.64 23.23
N ALA A 459 -18.37 12.33 22.71
CA ALA A 459 -17.99 12.51 21.30
C ALA A 459 -18.83 11.63 20.37
N LEU A 460 -19.03 10.35 20.69
CA LEU A 460 -19.91 9.45 19.94
C LEU A 460 -21.38 9.94 19.97
N ALA A 461 -21.87 10.42 21.11
CA ALA A 461 -23.21 10.98 21.20
C ALA A 461 -23.37 12.28 20.40
N ALA A 462 -22.31 13.09 20.30
CA ALA A 462 -22.29 14.28 19.45
C ALA A 462 -22.33 13.90 17.98
N LEU A 463 -21.52 12.93 17.56
CA LEU A 463 -21.53 12.39 16.20
C LEU A 463 -22.89 11.82 15.81
N ASP A 464 -23.55 11.08 16.69
CA ASP A 464 -24.90 10.53 16.43
C ASP A 464 -25.94 11.64 16.19
N ARG A 465 -25.86 12.76 16.93
CA ARG A 465 -26.72 13.93 16.70
C ARG A 465 -26.41 14.61 15.36
N GLU A 466 -25.12 14.73 15.02
CA GLU A 466 -24.70 15.27 13.72
C GLU A 466 -25.22 14.43 12.56
N LEU A 467 -25.13 13.10 12.64
CA LEU A 467 -25.67 12.19 11.64
C LEU A 467 -27.19 12.34 11.48
N ALA A 468 -27.92 12.53 12.57
CA ALA A 468 -29.36 12.82 12.52
C ALA A 468 -29.65 14.16 11.82
N GLN A 469 -28.84 15.19 12.05
CA GLN A 469 -28.96 16.49 11.36
C GLN A 469 -28.65 16.36 9.86
N GLN A 470 -27.64 15.56 9.49
CA GLN A 470 -27.32 15.28 8.07
C GLN A 470 -28.47 14.55 7.39
N LEU A 471 -29.09 13.57 8.05
CA LEU A 471 -30.31 12.91 7.56
C LEU A 471 -31.47 13.90 7.44
N ALA A 472 -31.60 14.90 8.32
CA ALA A 472 -32.68 15.86 8.32
C ALA A 472 -32.72 16.76 7.07
N VAL A 473 -31.59 16.97 6.42
CA VAL A 473 -31.49 17.78 5.19
C VAL A 473 -31.32 16.91 3.94
N SER A 474 -31.46 15.59 4.08
CA SER A 474 -31.31 14.65 2.96
C SER A 474 -32.66 14.09 2.50
N ASP A 475 -32.86 13.94 1.20
CA ASP A 475 -34.06 13.39 0.59
C ASP A 475 -33.99 11.85 0.51
N VAL A 476 -32.79 11.33 0.37
CA VAL A 476 -32.51 9.89 0.24
C VAL A 476 -31.33 9.51 1.13
N ALA A 477 -31.38 8.30 1.68
CA ALA A 477 -30.26 7.68 2.36
C ALA A 477 -29.94 6.33 1.72
N PHE A 478 -28.66 6.10 1.35
CA PHE A 478 -28.19 4.80 0.89
C PHE A 478 -27.50 4.06 2.04
N LEU A 479 -28.07 2.95 2.43
CA LEU A 479 -27.62 2.10 3.54
C LEU A 479 -27.32 0.69 3.04
N ARG A 480 -26.53 -0.07 3.79
CA ARG A 480 -26.34 -1.49 3.51
C ARG A 480 -27.62 -2.26 3.76
N ALA A 481 -27.95 -3.15 2.83
CA ALA A 481 -29.17 -3.93 2.91
C ALA A 481 -29.13 -5.03 3.99
N ASP A 482 -27.94 -5.56 4.29
CA ASP A 482 -27.71 -6.61 5.29
C ASP A 482 -27.78 -6.08 6.73
N ASP A 483 -27.41 -4.82 6.97
CA ASP A 483 -27.62 -4.13 8.24
C ASP A 483 -27.77 -2.62 8.04
N PRO A 484 -28.96 -2.15 7.66
CA PRO A 484 -29.18 -0.75 7.33
C PRO A 484 -29.06 0.18 8.56
N ARG A 485 -28.98 -0.35 9.76
CA ARG A 485 -28.89 0.44 10.99
C ARG A 485 -27.54 0.34 11.69
N GLN A 486 -26.64 -0.49 11.15
CA GLN A 486 -25.29 -0.60 11.66
C GLN A 486 -24.62 0.78 11.60
N ASP A 487 -23.88 1.13 12.61
CA ASP A 487 -23.13 2.39 12.76
C ASP A 487 -23.96 3.69 12.89
N LEU A 488 -25.29 3.61 12.87
CA LEU A 488 -26.12 4.72 13.32
C LEU A 488 -26.36 4.60 14.82
N GLY A 489 -26.09 5.66 15.57
CA GLY A 489 -26.44 5.75 16.98
C GLY A 489 -27.96 5.82 17.19
N PRO A 490 -28.42 5.81 18.43
CA PRO A 490 -29.85 5.75 18.73
C PRO A 490 -30.64 6.98 18.25
N VAL A 491 -30.02 8.16 18.13
CA VAL A 491 -30.69 9.39 17.65
C VAL A 491 -30.91 9.31 16.15
N ALA A 492 -29.86 9.05 15.38
CA ALA A 492 -29.94 8.94 13.93
C ALA A 492 -30.83 7.78 13.47
N ARG A 493 -30.78 6.63 14.18
CA ARG A 493 -31.70 5.50 13.92
C ARG A 493 -33.17 5.85 14.14
N ARG A 494 -33.50 6.55 15.21
CA ARG A 494 -34.89 6.99 15.46
C ARG A 494 -35.33 7.98 14.41
N TYR A 495 -34.43 8.90 13.99
CA TYR A 495 -34.72 9.87 12.95
C TYR A 495 -35.01 9.15 11.63
N LEU A 496 -34.13 8.24 11.19
CA LEU A 496 -34.34 7.44 9.98
C LEU A 496 -35.67 6.69 10.00
N ALA A 497 -35.98 6.00 11.12
CA ALA A 497 -37.20 5.21 11.24
C ALA A 497 -38.50 6.03 11.23
N ARG A 498 -38.45 7.31 11.58
CA ARG A 498 -39.63 8.20 11.60
C ARG A 498 -39.88 8.88 10.26
N HIS A 499 -38.82 9.25 9.56
CA HIS A 499 -38.88 10.17 8.43
C HIS A 499 -38.54 9.51 7.09
N PHE A 500 -38.12 8.25 7.08
CA PHE A 500 -37.74 7.54 5.84
C PHE A 500 -38.44 6.19 5.73
N VAL A 501 -38.81 5.82 4.51
CA VAL A 501 -39.34 4.50 4.16
C VAL A 501 -38.31 3.76 3.31
N ALA A 502 -38.07 2.50 3.68
CA ALA A 502 -37.19 1.61 2.95
C ALA A 502 -37.74 1.31 1.58
N GLY A 503 -36.97 1.57 0.55
CA GLY A 503 -37.24 1.19 -0.83
C GLY A 503 -36.71 -0.23 -1.14
N PRO A 504 -36.76 -0.64 -2.40
CA PRO A 504 -36.24 -1.93 -2.84
C PRO A 504 -34.74 -2.03 -2.59
N THR A 505 -34.32 -3.25 -2.23
CA THR A 505 -32.90 -3.58 -2.10
C THR A 505 -32.32 -3.90 -3.46
N THR A 506 -31.15 -3.37 -3.75
CA THR A 506 -30.44 -3.73 -4.97
C THR A 506 -28.97 -4.03 -4.64
N GLY A 507 -28.59 -5.30 -4.84
CA GLY A 507 -27.27 -5.77 -4.39
C GLY A 507 -27.11 -5.65 -2.87
N SER A 508 -26.04 -5.01 -2.41
CA SER A 508 -25.76 -4.76 -0.99
C SER A 508 -26.28 -3.42 -0.48
N VAL A 509 -27.06 -2.65 -1.28
CA VAL A 509 -27.55 -1.32 -0.93
C VAL A 509 -29.07 -1.27 -0.95
N GLN A 510 -29.64 -0.56 0.02
CA GLN A 510 -31.03 -0.21 0.10
C GLN A 510 -31.18 1.31 0.10
N ALA A 511 -32.00 1.83 -0.80
CA ALA A 511 -32.38 3.24 -0.83
C ALA A 511 -33.52 3.48 0.16
N TRP A 512 -33.36 4.44 1.04
CA TRP A 512 -34.40 4.91 1.95
C TRP A 512 -34.82 6.30 1.49
N ARG A 513 -36.11 6.49 1.24
CA ARG A 513 -36.66 7.77 0.75
C ARG A 513 -37.41 8.49 1.86
N ARG A 514 -37.21 9.80 1.94
CA ARG A 514 -37.93 10.64 2.89
C ARG A 514 -39.42 10.68 2.56
N THR A 515 -40.24 10.69 3.61
CA THR A 515 -41.72 10.72 3.49
C THR A 515 -42.34 12.11 3.73
N ASP A 516 -41.62 12.99 4.39
CA ASP A 516 -42.03 14.34 4.77
C ASP A 516 -41.13 15.41 4.14
N PRO A 517 -41.58 16.67 3.98
CA PRO A 517 -40.76 17.74 3.42
C PRO A 517 -39.45 17.96 4.18
N VAL A 518 -38.37 18.27 3.46
CA VAL A 518 -37.05 18.59 4.05
C VAL A 518 -37.19 19.81 4.96
N GLY A 519 -36.64 19.72 6.17
CA GLY A 519 -36.61 20.85 7.12
C GLY A 519 -37.66 20.81 8.23
N SER A 520 -38.54 19.81 8.30
CA SER A 520 -39.41 19.57 9.46
C SER A 520 -38.59 18.97 10.62
N LEU A 521 -37.83 19.81 11.32
CA LEU A 521 -37.30 19.49 12.65
C LEU A 521 -38.46 19.65 13.65
N GLY A 522 -39.18 18.55 13.91
CA GLY A 522 -40.14 18.48 15.01
C GLY A 522 -39.46 18.27 16.36
#